data_a5602a472c203ad879f6a75cee7d322a
#
_entry.id   a5602a472c203ad879f6a75cee7d322a
#
_cell.length_a   1.000
_cell.length_b   1.000
_cell.length_c   1.000
_cell.angle_alpha   90.00
_cell.angle_beta   90.00
_cell.angle_gamma   90.00
#
_symmetry.space_group_name_H-M   'P 1'
#
loop_
_entity.id
_entity.type
_entity.pdbx_description
1 polymer ?
#
loop_
_entity_poly.entity_id
_entity_poly.type
_entity_poly.pdbx_seq_one_letter_code
_entity_poly.pdbx_strand_id
1 'polypeptide(L)'
;DSKIIDTKGEALMEVRDERINTKNLERPESSLVTSKLFSGDNGDKLKDEFRKEIVSADSIDMLVSFIKVSGIALIRDKLNEFANKGGKLRVVCTTYTGATDANAVKEISELPNAEVKISYDTKHTRLHAKAYMFRRNSGFDTAYIGSSNLSKSAITDGREWNLKITNHDQKDVFDRMSEAFETYWNSDEFEEYHADDYDKLAGAIALERGSVVKNPLIAYSFDIR
;
A
#
# COMPACT_ATOMS: atom_id res chain seq x y z
N ASP A 1 -17.13 -29.11 2.75
CA ASP A 1 -16.28 -27.98 3.12
C ASP A 1 -15.20 -28.45 4.09
N SER A 2 -13.94 -28.22 3.75
CA SER A 2 -12.82 -28.47 4.66
C SER A 2 -12.47 -27.22 5.44
N LYS A 3 -12.12 -27.39 6.73
CA LYS A 3 -11.67 -26.31 7.60
C LYS A 3 -10.19 -26.46 7.88
N ILE A 4 -9.43 -25.39 7.69
CA ILE A 4 -8.00 -25.33 8.02
C ILE A 4 -7.88 -24.53 9.31
N ILE A 5 -7.37 -25.20 10.33
CA ILE A 5 -7.12 -24.64 11.67
C ILE A 5 -5.59 -24.51 11.83
N ASP A 6 -5.15 -23.54 12.58
CA ASP A 6 -3.73 -23.39 12.90
C ASP A 6 -3.19 -24.60 13.68
N THR A 7 -1.85 -24.73 13.76
CA THR A 7 -1.21 -25.88 14.39
C THR A 7 -1.50 -26.03 15.89
N LYS A 8 -1.98 -24.97 16.55
CA LYS A 8 -2.38 -24.98 17.96
C LYS A 8 -3.88 -25.21 18.16
N GLY A 9 -4.67 -25.18 17.08
CA GLY A 9 -6.11 -25.33 17.13
C GLY A 9 -6.86 -24.12 17.69
N GLU A 10 -6.21 -22.95 17.76
CA GLU A 10 -6.73 -21.75 18.40
C GLU A 10 -7.49 -20.83 17.41
N ALA A 11 -7.17 -20.92 16.12
CA ALA A 11 -7.74 -20.04 15.10
C ALA A 11 -8.22 -20.81 13.87
N LEU A 12 -9.42 -20.47 13.39
CA LEU A 12 -9.90 -20.92 12.09
C LEU A 12 -9.16 -20.12 11.01
N MET A 13 -8.31 -20.79 10.25
CA MET A 13 -7.47 -20.15 9.25
C MET A 13 -8.17 -20.04 7.89
N GLU A 14 -9.00 -21.01 7.54
CA GLU A 14 -9.65 -21.08 6.24
C GLU A 14 -10.84 -22.04 6.25
N VAL A 15 -11.86 -21.74 5.47
CA VAL A 15 -12.94 -22.67 5.10
C VAL A 15 -12.87 -22.85 3.59
N ARG A 16 -12.69 -24.07 3.13
CA ARG A 16 -12.65 -24.40 1.69
C ARG A 16 -13.93 -25.12 1.27
N ASP A 17 -14.48 -24.69 0.14
CA ASP A 17 -15.50 -25.44 -0.57
C ASP A 17 -14.78 -26.37 -1.56
N GLU A 18 -14.85 -27.69 -1.34
CA GLU A 18 -14.20 -28.70 -2.20
C GLU A 18 -14.73 -28.74 -3.63
N ARG A 19 -15.93 -28.17 -3.84
CA ARG A 19 -16.55 -28.07 -5.19
C ARG A 19 -15.90 -26.97 -6.03
N ILE A 20 -15.24 -25.99 -5.39
CA ILE A 20 -14.53 -24.91 -6.05
C ILE A 20 -13.05 -25.32 -6.04
N ASN A 21 -12.41 -25.40 -7.20
CA ASN A 21 -10.99 -25.74 -7.29
C ASN A 21 -10.13 -24.62 -6.74
N THR A 22 -10.05 -24.51 -5.41
CA THR A 22 -9.29 -23.49 -4.67
C THR A 22 -7.89 -23.98 -4.31
N LYS A 23 -7.26 -24.78 -5.18
CA LYS A 23 -5.87 -25.17 -4.97
C LYS A 23 -5.02 -23.91 -4.91
N ASN A 24 -4.46 -23.62 -3.74
CA ASN A 24 -3.55 -22.52 -3.44
C ASN A 24 -4.17 -21.12 -3.39
N LEU A 25 -5.21 -20.91 -2.59
CA LEU A 25 -5.55 -19.55 -2.16
C LEU A 25 -4.39 -19.03 -1.29
N GLU A 26 -3.60 -18.13 -1.87
CA GLU A 26 -2.62 -17.37 -1.10
C GLU A 26 -3.38 -16.46 -0.14
N ARG A 27 -3.03 -16.49 1.13
CA ARG A 27 -3.60 -15.65 2.19
C ARG A 27 -2.48 -15.10 3.05
N PRO A 28 -2.71 -13.99 3.77
CA PRO A 28 -1.75 -13.48 4.75
C PRO A 28 -1.28 -14.56 5.73
N GLU A 29 -0.02 -14.49 6.14
CA GLU A 29 0.52 -15.39 7.16
C GLU A 29 0.07 -14.97 8.55
N SER A 30 -0.05 -13.67 8.76
CA SER A 30 -0.59 -13.14 10.02
C SER A 30 -2.11 -13.25 10.06
N SER A 31 -2.65 -13.28 11.27
CA SER A 31 -4.08 -13.39 11.52
C SER A 31 -4.89 -12.31 10.78
N LEU A 32 -6.07 -12.68 10.29
CA LEU A 32 -7.05 -11.73 9.75
C LEU A 32 -8.03 -11.20 10.82
N VAL A 33 -7.90 -11.70 12.05
CA VAL A 33 -8.78 -11.32 13.17
C VAL A 33 -8.03 -10.67 14.33
N THR A 34 -6.70 -10.66 14.31
CA THR A 34 -5.86 -10.08 15.39
C THR A 34 -4.86 -9.12 14.80
N SER A 35 -4.78 -7.93 15.36
CA SER A 35 -3.81 -6.91 14.98
C SER A 35 -2.39 -7.33 15.38
N LYS A 36 -1.38 -6.87 14.62
CA LYS A 36 0.02 -7.27 14.80
C LYS A 36 0.98 -6.12 14.45
N LEU A 37 2.03 -5.95 15.25
CA LEU A 37 3.15 -5.05 14.91
C LEU A 37 4.20 -5.80 14.08
N PHE A 38 4.60 -5.21 12.95
CA PHE A 38 5.75 -5.58 12.14
C PHE A 38 6.87 -4.61 12.41
N SER A 39 7.96 -5.05 13.04
CA SER A 39 9.11 -4.21 13.41
C SER A 39 10.37 -4.46 12.59
N GLY A 40 10.32 -5.44 11.68
CA GLY A 40 11.49 -5.85 10.88
C GLY A 40 12.52 -6.69 11.61
N ASP A 41 12.46 -6.76 12.95
CA ASP A 41 13.50 -7.43 13.76
C ASP A 41 13.26 -8.94 13.95
N ASN A 42 12.05 -9.44 13.74
CA ASN A 42 11.64 -10.82 14.08
C ASN A 42 11.45 -11.75 12.87
N GLY A 43 12.04 -11.42 11.71
CA GLY A 43 11.92 -12.23 10.50
C GLY A 43 10.59 -12.04 9.77
N ASP A 44 9.67 -11.23 10.29
CA ASP A 44 8.42 -10.87 9.66
C ASP A 44 8.69 -9.92 8.46
N LYS A 45 8.68 -10.46 7.26
CA LYS A 45 8.90 -9.66 6.05
C LYS A 45 7.60 -9.04 5.58
N LEU A 46 7.47 -7.74 5.72
CA LEU A 46 6.31 -6.99 5.26
C LEU A 46 6.02 -7.24 3.76
N LYS A 47 7.08 -7.42 2.96
CA LYS A 47 6.96 -7.79 1.54
C LYS A 47 6.14 -9.07 1.34
N ASP A 48 6.45 -10.13 2.08
CA ASP A 48 5.82 -11.44 1.89
C ASP A 48 4.35 -11.39 2.35
N GLU A 49 4.10 -10.63 3.41
CA GLU A 49 2.74 -10.38 3.88
C GLU A 49 1.93 -9.55 2.86
N PHE A 50 2.49 -8.43 2.35
CA PHE A 50 1.82 -7.60 1.33
C PHE A 50 1.48 -8.38 0.07
N ARG A 51 2.37 -9.26 -0.39
CA ARG A 51 2.10 -10.11 -1.57
C ARG A 51 0.85 -10.97 -1.38
N LYS A 52 0.64 -11.50 -0.18
CA LYS A 52 -0.52 -12.32 0.17
C LYS A 52 -1.78 -11.49 0.45
N GLU A 53 -1.62 -10.32 1.06
CA GLU A 53 -2.71 -9.35 1.21
C GLU A 53 -3.27 -8.94 -0.15
N ILE A 54 -2.39 -8.59 -1.12
CA ILE A 54 -2.78 -8.15 -2.46
C ILE A 54 -3.64 -9.20 -3.18
N VAL A 55 -3.19 -10.45 -3.23
CA VAL A 55 -3.92 -11.48 -4.00
C VAL A 55 -5.20 -11.96 -3.33
N SER A 56 -5.34 -11.75 -2.03
CA SER A 56 -6.53 -12.12 -1.26
C SER A 56 -7.55 -10.99 -1.12
N ALA A 57 -7.22 -9.79 -1.55
CA ALA A 57 -8.11 -8.62 -1.50
C ALA A 57 -9.02 -8.54 -2.74
N ASP A 58 -10.17 -7.88 -2.58
CA ASP A 58 -11.08 -7.50 -3.67
C ASP A 58 -10.88 -6.01 -4.04
N SER A 59 -10.48 -5.18 -3.06
CA SER A 59 -10.06 -3.81 -3.32
C SER A 59 -8.93 -3.37 -2.40
N ILE A 60 -8.08 -2.48 -2.92
CA ILE A 60 -6.89 -1.97 -2.23
C ILE A 60 -6.89 -0.45 -2.31
N ASP A 61 -6.68 0.20 -1.16
CA ASP A 61 -6.42 1.63 -1.08
C ASP A 61 -5.04 1.87 -0.49
N MET A 62 -4.24 2.68 -1.17
CA MET A 62 -2.90 3.05 -0.73
C MET A 62 -2.78 4.56 -0.58
N LEU A 63 -2.41 5.02 0.60
CA LEU A 63 -2.06 6.41 0.89
C LEU A 63 -0.58 6.44 1.27
N VAL A 64 0.27 6.93 0.39
CA VAL A 64 1.72 6.90 0.58
C VAL A 64 2.38 8.21 0.18
N SER A 65 3.44 8.62 0.88
CA SER A 65 4.15 9.83 0.50
C SER A 65 4.84 9.67 -0.84
N PHE A 66 5.44 8.52 -1.11
CA PHE A 66 6.10 8.28 -2.40
C PHE A 66 6.06 6.79 -2.81
N ILE A 67 6.25 6.58 -4.09
CA ILE A 67 6.27 5.28 -4.73
C ILE A 67 7.55 5.15 -5.55
N LYS A 68 8.25 4.02 -5.38
CA LYS A 68 9.46 3.69 -6.13
C LYS A 68 9.24 2.51 -7.08
N VAL A 69 9.86 2.55 -8.25
CA VAL A 69 9.90 1.40 -9.17
C VAL A 69 10.44 0.15 -8.45
N SER A 70 11.42 0.33 -7.57
CA SER A 70 12.00 -0.77 -6.79
C SER A 70 11.01 -1.40 -5.80
N GLY A 71 10.05 -0.65 -5.27
CA GLY A 71 8.97 -1.15 -4.43
C GLY A 71 7.95 -1.93 -5.25
N ILE A 72 7.50 -1.33 -6.37
CA ILE A 72 6.55 -2.01 -7.29
C ILE A 72 7.14 -3.33 -7.80
N ALA A 73 8.42 -3.37 -8.15
CA ALA A 73 9.07 -4.59 -8.66
C ALA A 73 8.93 -5.81 -7.73
N LEU A 74 8.79 -5.60 -6.41
CA LEU A 74 8.64 -6.68 -5.43
C LEU A 74 7.23 -7.28 -5.35
N ILE A 75 6.23 -6.52 -5.81
CA ILE A 75 4.81 -6.91 -5.72
C ILE A 75 4.12 -6.89 -7.09
N ARG A 76 4.85 -6.58 -8.17
CA ARG A 76 4.32 -6.41 -9.53
C ARG A 76 3.49 -7.60 -10.01
N ASP A 77 4.03 -8.80 -9.87
CA ASP A 77 3.34 -10.03 -10.28
C ASP A 77 2.00 -10.21 -9.54
N LYS A 78 1.98 -9.84 -8.24
CA LYS A 78 0.76 -9.94 -7.42
C LYS A 78 -0.24 -8.83 -7.72
N LEU A 79 0.22 -7.61 -8.01
CA LEU A 79 -0.65 -6.53 -8.49
C LEU A 79 -1.29 -6.88 -9.85
N ASN A 80 -0.52 -7.45 -10.77
CA ASN A 80 -1.06 -7.93 -12.04
C ASN A 80 -2.09 -9.05 -11.85
N GLU A 81 -1.81 -10.02 -10.98
CA GLU A 81 -2.75 -11.10 -10.64
C GLU A 81 -4.06 -10.53 -10.06
N PHE A 82 -3.95 -9.61 -9.10
CA PHE A 82 -5.07 -8.91 -8.46
C PHE A 82 -5.91 -8.14 -9.49
N ALA A 83 -5.28 -7.29 -10.32
CA ALA A 83 -5.96 -6.47 -11.31
C ALA A 83 -6.66 -7.33 -12.39
N ASN A 84 -6.02 -8.42 -12.85
CA ASN A 84 -6.59 -9.34 -13.81
C ASN A 84 -7.79 -10.15 -13.26
N LYS A 85 -7.89 -10.30 -11.95
CA LYS A 85 -9.08 -10.86 -11.27
C LYS A 85 -10.22 -9.85 -11.10
N GLY A 86 -10.05 -8.61 -11.56
CA GLY A 86 -11.04 -7.54 -11.42
C GLY A 86 -10.90 -6.72 -10.13
N GLY A 87 -9.81 -6.88 -9.40
CA GLY A 87 -9.52 -6.11 -8.19
C GLY A 87 -9.44 -4.60 -8.48
N LYS A 88 -9.89 -3.78 -7.54
CA LYS A 88 -9.88 -2.32 -7.64
C LYS A 88 -8.73 -1.74 -6.84
N LEU A 89 -7.89 -0.92 -7.46
CA LEU A 89 -6.76 -0.26 -6.82
C LEU A 89 -6.92 1.26 -6.84
N ARG A 90 -6.87 1.90 -5.69
CA ARG A 90 -6.80 3.36 -5.57
C ARG A 90 -5.51 3.75 -4.85
N VAL A 91 -4.78 4.68 -5.42
CA VAL A 91 -3.51 5.14 -4.86
C VAL A 91 -3.49 6.65 -4.76
N VAL A 92 -3.14 7.16 -3.58
CA VAL A 92 -2.87 8.58 -3.33
C VAL A 92 -1.39 8.73 -3.00
N CYS A 93 -0.69 9.62 -3.73
CA CYS A 93 0.70 9.94 -3.46
C CYS A 93 1.00 11.44 -3.71
N THR A 94 2.26 11.85 -3.53
CA THR A 94 2.66 13.25 -3.72
C THR A 94 3.99 13.38 -4.44
N THR A 95 4.21 14.54 -5.04
CA THR A 95 5.51 14.95 -5.59
C THR A 95 6.45 15.51 -4.52
N TYR A 96 5.96 15.74 -3.30
CA TYR A 96 6.73 16.31 -2.19
C TYR A 96 8.06 15.56 -2.00
N THR A 97 9.14 16.30 -1.82
CA THR A 97 10.53 15.83 -1.75
C THR A 97 11.13 15.27 -3.05
N GLY A 98 10.38 15.15 -4.12
CA GLY A 98 10.83 14.54 -5.35
C GLY A 98 11.17 13.04 -5.24
N ALA A 99 10.68 12.37 -4.17
CA ALA A 99 11.00 10.97 -3.92
C ALA A 99 10.20 9.99 -4.79
N THR A 100 8.99 10.36 -5.23
CA THR A 100 8.19 9.54 -6.14
C THR A 100 8.92 9.31 -7.47
N ASP A 101 8.80 8.10 -8.04
CA ASP A 101 9.26 7.80 -9.39
C ASP A 101 8.07 7.87 -10.36
N ALA A 102 8.14 8.76 -11.38
CA ALA A 102 7.07 8.91 -12.36
C ALA A 102 6.76 7.59 -13.10
N ASN A 103 7.78 6.78 -13.38
CA ASN A 103 7.58 5.46 -13.98
C ASN A 103 6.81 4.49 -13.08
N ALA A 104 6.96 4.59 -11.76
CA ALA A 104 6.19 3.75 -10.83
C ALA A 104 4.71 4.13 -10.83
N VAL A 105 4.41 5.42 -10.87
CA VAL A 105 3.03 5.93 -11.00
C VAL A 105 2.41 5.47 -12.32
N LYS A 106 3.13 5.65 -13.42
CA LYS A 106 2.69 5.19 -14.74
C LYS A 106 2.39 3.70 -14.74
N GLU A 107 3.31 2.88 -14.21
CA GLU A 107 3.12 1.42 -14.15
C GLU A 107 1.87 1.01 -13.37
N ILE A 108 1.58 1.69 -12.25
CA ILE A 108 0.34 1.44 -11.49
C ILE A 108 -0.90 1.86 -12.27
N SER A 109 -0.88 3.04 -12.89
CA SER A 109 -2.03 3.57 -13.62
C SER A 109 -2.41 2.76 -14.88
N GLU A 110 -1.47 1.97 -15.39
CA GLU A 110 -1.69 1.07 -16.52
C GLU A 110 -2.35 -0.27 -16.11
N LEU A 111 -2.48 -0.55 -14.81
CA LEU A 111 -3.18 -1.75 -14.33
C LEU A 111 -4.69 -1.62 -14.56
N PRO A 112 -5.39 -2.69 -14.94
CA PRO A 112 -6.85 -2.69 -15.00
C PRO A 112 -7.48 -2.28 -13.66
N ASN A 113 -8.49 -1.41 -13.71
CA ASN A 113 -9.22 -0.90 -12.54
C ASN A 113 -8.34 -0.21 -11.49
N ALA A 114 -7.22 0.40 -11.91
CA ALA A 114 -6.37 1.21 -11.06
C ALA A 114 -6.59 2.71 -11.32
N GLU A 115 -6.68 3.46 -10.25
CA GLU A 115 -6.79 4.91 -10.25
C GLU A 115 -5.70 5.49 -9.34
N VAL A 116 -5.02 6.54 -9.81
CA VAL A 116 -3.98 7.21 -9.05
C VAL A 116 -4.30 8.68 -8.93
N LYS A 117 -4.22 9.22 -7.72
CA LYS A 117 -4.32 10.65 -7.46
C LYS A 117 -3.04 11.20 -6.86
N ILE A 118 -2.65 12.41 -7.26
CA ILE A 118 -1.36 13.01 -6.94
C ILE A 118 -1.55 14.41 -6.37
N SER A 119 -0.97 14.68 -5.20
CA SER A 119 -0.79 16.05 -4.72
C SER A 119 0.49 16.64 -5.31
N TYR A 120 0.34 17.79 -5.96
CA TYR A 120 1.42 18.64 -6.44
C TYR A 120 1.72 19.80 -5.48
N ASP A 121 0.94 19.96 -4.41
CA ASP A 121 1.22 20.95 -3.37
C ASP A 121 2.33 20.46 -2.44
N THR A 122 3.47 21.08 -2.55
CA THR A 122 4.67 20.75 -1.76
C THR A 122 4.95 21.79 -0.66
N LYS A 123 4.15 22.86 -0.60
CA LYS A 123 4.38 24.00 0.28
C LYS A 123 3.45 24.05 1.48
N HIS A 124 2.16 23.78 1.28
CA HIS A 124 1.13 23.92 2.29
C HIS A 124 0.79 22.58 2.93
N THR A 125 0.49 21.59 2.11
CA THR A 125 0.13 20.26 2.58
C THR A 125 1.26 19.28 2.26
N ARG A 126 1.81 18.66 3.31
CA ARG A 126 2.91 17.70 3.18
C ARG A 126 2.40 16.33 3.52
N LEU A 127 1.86 15.64 2.52
CA LEU A 127 1.43 14.26 2.71
C LEU A 127 2.62 13.39 3.13
N HIS A 128 2.60 12.89 4.36
CA HIS A 128 3.62 11.99 4.89
C HIS A 128 3.03 10.70 5.47
N ALA A 129 1.75 10.45 5.25
CA ALA A 129 1.08 9.23 5.67
C ALA A 129 1.57 8.02 4.85
N LYS A 130 1.58 6.86 5.47
CA LYS A 130 1.80 5.56 4.83
C LYS A 130 0.77 4.60 5.39
N ALA A 131 -0.26 4.37 4.61
CA ALA A 131 -1.35 3.48 4.95
C ALA A 131 -1.73 2.62 3.75
N TYR A 132 -2.03 1.37 4.00
CA TYR A 132 -2.44 0.39 3.01
C TYR A 132 -3.66 -0.33 3.54
N MET A 133 -4.76 -0.33 2.82
CA MET A 133 -5.99 -1.01 3.21
C MET A 133 -6.34 -2.07 2.18
N PHE A 134 -6.62 -3.27 2.66
CA PHE A 134 -6.98 -4.43 1.86
C PHE A 134 -8.37 -4.88 2.26
N ARG A 135 -9.34 -4.67 1.38
CA ARG A 135 -10.74 -5.01 1.64
C ARG A 135 -11.14 -6.28 0.93
N ARG A 136 -11.99 -7.04 1.59
CA ARG A 136 -12.48 -8.34 1.12
C ARG A 136 -13.99 -8.42 1.24
N ASN A 137 -14.64 -8.99 0.24
CA ASN A 137 -16.08 -9.26 0.27
C ASN A 137 -16.48 -10.18 1.44
N SER A 138 -15.54 -10.90 2.01
CA SER A 138 -15.72 -11.70 3.22
C SER A 138 -15.81 -10.88 4.51
N GLY A 139 -15.45 -9.58 4.49
CA GLY A 139 -15.39 -8.68 5.64
C GLY A 139 -14.16 -8.84 6.53
N PHE A 140 -13.22 -9.74 6.19
CA PHE A 140 -11.94 -9.87 6.89
C PHE A 140 -10.91 -8.85 6.37
N ASP A 141 -11.23 -7.57 6.54
CA ASP A 141 -10.41 -6.48 6.05
C ASP A 141 -9.21 -6.23 6.95
N THR A 142 -8.14 -5.78 6.33
CA THR A 142 -6.90 -5.46 7.03
C THR A 142 -6.35 -4.11 6.56
N ALA A 143 -5.67 -3.41 7.46
CA ALA A 143 -4.97 -2.18 7.14
C ALA A 143 -3.59 -2.18 7.77
N TYR A 144 -2.67 -1.47 7.15
CA TYR A 144 -1.32 -1.23 7.67
C TYR A 144 -1.09 0.26 7.76
N ILE A 145 -0.60 0.72 8.89
CA ILE A 145 -0.16 2.10 9.10
C ILE A 145 1.21 2.10 9.76
N GLY A 146 2.11 2.95 9.28
CA GLY A 146 3.45 2.99 9.83
C GLY A 146 4.39 3.91 9.06
N SER A 147 5.66 3.54 9.04
CA SER A 147 6.72 4.33 8.41
C SER A 147 7.04 3.91 6.97
N SER A 148 6.57 2.75 6.49
CA SER A 148 6.94 2.18 5.20
C SER A 148 6.25 2.84 4.01
N ASN A 149 7.01 3.52 3.17
CA ASN A 149 6.58 3.88 1.82
C ASN A 149 6.72 2.68 0.86
N LEU A 150 6.16 2.78 -0.32
CA LEU A 150 6.26 1.73 -1.33
C LEU A 150 7.64 1.80 -2.02
N SER A 151 8.67 1.33 -1.32
CA SER A 151 10.05 1.23 -1.78
C SER A 151 10.68 -0.10 -1.35
N LYS A 152 11.73 -0.53 -2.05
CA LYS A 152 12.40 -1.81 -1.73
C LYS A 152 12.89 -1.80 -0.30
N SER A 153 13.65 -0.78 0.11
CA SER A 153 14.22 -0.70 1.47
C SER A 153 13.14 -0.76 2.54
N ALA A 154 12.04 -0.02 2.37
CA ALA A 154 11.00 0.06 3.39
C ALA A 154 10.22 -1.25 3.58
N ILE A 155 10.03 -2.05 2.54
CA ILE A 155 9.23 -3.28 2.64
C ILE A 155 10.05 -4.57 2.73
N THR A 156 11.41 -4.48 2.68
CA THR A 156 12.30 -5.66 2.84
C THR A 156 13.16 -5.58 4.09
N ASP A 157 14.20 -4.74 4.07
CA ASP A 157 15.31 -4.76 5.03
C ASP A 157 15.37 -3.50 5.91
N GLY A 158 14.47 -2.53 5.66
CA GLY A 158 14.39 -1.30 6.46
C GLY A 158 13.92 -1.59 7.88
N ARG A 159 14.46 -0.83 8.85
CA ARG A 159 13.96 -0.86 10.23
C ARG A 159 12.70 -0.01 10.34
N GLU A 160 11.63 -0.53 9.74
CA GLU A 160 10.35 0.14 9.66
C GLU A 160 9.36 -0.49 10.66
N TRP A 161 8.53 0.34 11.24
CA TRP A 161 7.45 -0.11 12.10
C TRP A 161 6.12 0.07 11.39
N ASN A 162 5.37 -1.03 11.27
CA ASN A 162 4.05 -1.03 10.66
C ASN A 162 3.09 -1.81 11.55
N LEU A 163 2.02 -1.17 11.93
CA LEU A 163 0.92 -1.80 12.66
C LEU A 163 -0.09 -2.34 11.65
N LYS A 164 -0.25 -3.66 11.62
CA LYS A 164 -1.39 -4.30 10.98
C LYS A 164 -2.60 -4.17 11.90
N ILE A 165 -3.67 -3.63 11.37
CA ILE A 165 -4.97 -3.48 12.01
C ILE A 165 -5.94 -4.38 11.26
N THR A 166 -6.74 -5.16 11.98
CA THR A 166 -7.83 -5.93 11.38
C THR A 166 -9.17 -5.28 11.71
N ASN A 167 -10.09 -5.27 10.76
CA ASN A 167 -11.44 -4.76 10.98
C ASN A 167 -12.16 -5.51 12.11
N HIS A 168 -11.80 -6.78 12.30
CA HIS A 168 -12.37 -7.60 13.38
C HIS A 168 -11.92 -7.16 14.78
N ASP A 169 -10.64 -6.82 14.95
CA ASP A 169 -10.03 -6.48 16.25
C ASP A 169 -10.17 -4.99 16.60
N GLN A 170 -10.03 -4.11 15.60
CA GLN A 170 -9.98 -2.67 15.78
C GLN A 170 -10.92 -1.96 14.79
N LYS A 171 -12.19 -2.31 14.80
CA LYS A 171 -13.18 -1.80 13.84
C LYS A 171 -13.23 -0.28 13.79
N ASP A 172 -13.27 0.38 14.94
CA ASP A 172 -13.37 1.84 15.01
C ASP A 172 -12.14 2.53 14.41
N VAL A 173 -10.95 1.92 14.54
CA VAL A 173 -9.71 2.44 13.95
C VAL A 173 -9.73 2.22 12.45
N PHE A 174 -10.15 1.04 12.00
CA PHE A 174 -10.26 0.73 10.58
C PHE A 174 -11.26 1.66 9.87
N ASP A 175 -12.42 1.89 10.45
CA ASP A 175 -13.44 2.79 9.92
C ASP A 175 -12.89 4.23 9.79
N ARG A 176 -12.20 4.74 10.82
CA ARG A 176 -11.56 6.07 10.78
C ARG A 176 -10.47 6.17 9.72
N MET A 177 -9.69 5.11 9.50
CA MET A 177 -8.69 5.07 8.41
C MET A 177 -9.39 5.14 7.04
N SER A 178 -10.52 4.43 6.89
CA SER A 178 -11.34 4.45 5.68
C SER A 178 -11.91 5.85 5.42
N GLU A 179 -12.51 6.49 6.42
CA GLU A 179 -13.03 7.86 6.33
C GLU A 179 -11.93 8.88 5.98
N ALA A 180 -10.76 8.75 6.60
CA ALA A 180 -9.62 9.60 6.30
C ALA A 180 -9.16 9.42 4.85
N PHE A 181 -9.07 8.18 4.35
CA PHE A 181 -8.73 7.93 2.96
C PHE A 181 -9.75 8.55 2.00
N GLU A 182 -11.06 8.39 2.26
CA GLU A 182 -12.11 9.01 1.43
C GLU A 182 -12.02 10.54 1.44
N THR A 183 -11.63 11.16 2.56
CA THR A 183 -11.40 12.59 2.65
C THR A 183 -10.29 13.03 1.71
N TYR A 184 -9.15 12.33 1.69
CA TYR A 184 -8.06 12.61 0.75
C TYR A 184 -8.49 12.32 -0.69
N TRP A 185 -9.15 11.18 -0.92
CA TRP A 185 -9.57 10.77 -2.25
C TRP A 185 -10.51 11.76 -2.91
N ASN A 186 -11.40 12.38 -2.14
CA ASN A 186 -12.39 13.34 -2.64
C ASN A 186 -11.94 14.81 -2.52
N SER A 187 -10.72 15.07 -2.07
CA SER A 187 -10.17 16.42 -1.97
C SER A 187 -9.67 16.91 -3.34
N ASP A 188 -9.97 18.15 -3.67
CA ASP A 188 -9.48 18.83 -4.89
C ASP A 188 -7.95 19.02 -4.89
N GLU A 189 -7.28 18.80 -3.75
CA GLU A 189 -5.83 18.83 -3.65
C GLU A 189 -5.16 17.70 -4.44
N PHE A 190 -5.85 16.56 -4.60
CA PHE A 190 -5.31 15.38 -5.24
C PHE A 190 -5.89 15.23 -6.65
N GLU A 191 -5.06 15.58 -7.63
CA GLU A 191 -5.45 15.50 -9.04
C GLU A 191 -5.37 14.04 -9.53
N GLU A 192 -6.36 13.62 -10.30
CA GLU A 192 -6.35 12.33 -10.98
C GLU A 192 -5.22 12.30 -12.02
N TYR A 193 -4.45 11.22 -12.04
CA TYR A 193 -3.36 11.01 -12.97
C TYR A 193 -3.83 10.23 -14.20
N HIS A 194 -3.63 10.81 -15.37
CA HIS A 194 -3.86 10.18 -16.67
C HIS A 194 -2.55 9.97 -17.43
N ALA A 195 -2.56 9.12 -18.46
CA ALA A 195 -1.35 8.79 -19.22
C ALA A 195 -0.64 10.04 -19.80
N ASP A 196 -1.41 11.06 -20.18
CA ASP A 196 -0.91 12.32 -20.75
C ASP A 196 -0.23 13.23 -19.70
N ASP A 197 -0.39 12.94 -18.40
CA ASP A 197 0.18 13.73 -17.32
C ASP A 197 1.63 13.35 -16.96
N TYR A 198 2.22 12.38 -17.66
CA TYR A 198 3.56 11.88 -17.33
C TYR A 198 4.61 12.99 -17.28
N ASP A 199 4.65 13.88 -18.30
CA ASP A 199 5.63 14.97 -18.36
C ASP A 199 5.40 16.01 -17.27
N LYS A 200 4.14 16.32 -16.93
CA LYS A 200 3.77 17.19 -15.80
C LYS A 200 4.30 16.59 -14.49
N LEU A 201 4.05 15.31 -14.26
CA LEU A 201 4.51 14.62 -13.06
C LEU A 201 6.02 14.57 -12.97
N ALA A 202 6.70 14.17 -14.05
CA ALA A 202 8.15 14.07 -14.10
C ALA A 202 8.81 15.43 -13.87
N GLY A 203 8.26 16.49 -14.47
CA GLY A 203 8.72 17.87 -14.28
C GLY A 203 8.55 18.34 -12.82
N ALA A 204 7.40 18.11 -12.21
CA ALA A 204 7.15 18.46 -10.82
C ALA A 204 8.12 17.74 -9.86
N ILE A 205 8.33 16.44 -10.05
CA ILE A 205 9.30 15.65 -9.28
C ILE A 205 10.72 16.19 -9.43
N ALA A 206 11.12 16.55 -10.65
CA ALA A 206 12.47 17.10 -10.91
C ALA A 206 12.67 18.46 -10.22
N LEU A 207 11.66 19.32 -10.22
CA LEU A 207 11.70 20.61 -9.52
C LEU A 207 11.88 20.41 -8.02
N GLU A 208 11.15 19.46 -7.42
CA GLU A 208 11.29 19.18 -5.98
C GLU A 208 12.65 18.60 -5.63
N ARG A 209 13.22 17.71 -6.42
CA ARG A 209 14.60 17.23 -6.27
C ARG A 209 15.61 18.36 -6.32
N GLY A 210 15.43 19.31 -7.23
CA GLY A 210 16.28 20.51 -7.33
C GLY A 210 16.15 21.43 -6.10
N SER A 211 14.97 21.54 -5.50
CA SER A 211 14.74 22.35 -4.30
C SER A 211 15.36 21.72 -3.04
N VAL A 212 15.31 20.40 -2.91
CA VAL A 212 15.95 19.66 -1.81
C VAL A 212 17.47 19.84 -1.83
N VAL A 213 18.10 19.79 -3.00
CA VAL A 213 19.56 20.02 -3.13
C VAL A 213 19.95 21.44 -2.73
N LYS A 214 19.09 22.43 -2.95
CA LYS A 214 19.33 23.82 -2.56
C LYS A 214 19.11 24.10 -1.07
N ASN A 215 18.39 23.23 -0.38
CA ASN A 215 18.11 23.36 1.06
C ASN A 215 18.53 22.10 1.83
N PRO A 216 19.82 22.02 2.25
CA PRO A 216 20.37 20.82 2.86
C PRO A 216 19.68 20.40 4.17
N LEU A 217 18.97 21.30 4.86
CA LEU A 217 18.22 20.96 6.06
C LEU A 217 17.00 20.06 5.76
N ILE A 218 16.45 20.15 4.55
CA ILE A 218 15.39 19.25 4.10
C ILE A 218 15.96 17.89 3.72
N ALA A 219 17.18 17.84 3.18
CA ALA A 219 17.84 16.59 2.79
C ALA A 219 18.12 15.66 3.99
N TYR A 220 18.40 16.22 5.16
CA TYR A 220 18.64 15.45 6.39
C TYR A 220 17.40 14.72 6.93
N SER A 221 16.19 15.18 6.62
CA SER A 221 14.96 14.51 7.07
C SER A 221 14.61 13.27 6.23
N PHE A 222 15.34 13.01 5.16
CA PHE A 222 15.06 11.97 4.18
C PHE A 222 16.34 11.24 3.78
N ASP A 223 17.12 10.77 4.78
CA ASP A 223 18.26 9.90 4.50
C ASP A 223 17.77 8.59 3.91
N ILE A 224 17.61 8.61 2.60
CA ILE A 224 17.23 7.47 1.77
C ILE A 224 18.55 6.73 1.48
N ARG A 225 19.02 5.99 2.44
CA ARG A 225 20.07 4.99 2.23
C ARG A 225 19.48 3.65 1.88
#